data_3508ed56c5b52ce2b4ef3fc32b79fab4
#
_entry.id   3508ed56c5b52ce2b4ef3fc32b79fab4
#
_cell.length_a   1.000
_cell.length_b   1.000
_cell.length_c   1.000
_cell.angle_alpha   90.00
_cell.angle_beta   90.00
_cell.angle_gamma   90.00
#
_symmetry.space_group_name_H-M   'P 1'
#
loop_
_entity.id
_entity.type
_entity.pdbx_description
1 polymer ?
#
loop_
_entity_poly.entity_id
_entity_poly.type
_entity_poly.pdbx_seq_one_letter_code
_entity_poly.pdbx_strand_id
1 'polypeptide(L)'
;MNIFDDLFNIDDNVNYAVSGLNSELYSLYIYNKFKKCNKSMIVVTNSLYEASNLFDKISDFSNDVVLFPMDDFLTSEATIISPELMIERINTLDSICKKEKVILITNLMGYLRYLPNKKLWLKSYIELKKGMSIDRELLINKLYNSGYERETIVNESGKFGVRGYVIDIFPTLDNNPVRIEFWGDTIESIKYFDVQSQLSNKEIDCVLIPPFSEFIVEDKNIDVIKKQKYLLHYDKNVCNISEYLSDFILVYYDYNQIMGGYEILLKTMFEYDSTANNEFKTEYMFRLDDFNPQKELFLLTFDNSVSNRLDIDKYIRYSSSKIHNYMGDYNSFSKDLMSYIQNGKTVIICLNGSNEIKRVTRYISGCSYLITSKNNIVLNKVNIIDFHLSSGFIFNDVVVIARSDLFSTSNKVYKGRYKSGGKIDNTINLCIGDFVVHEQFGIGIYKGLCTITRNGILKDYIKVMYANDDSLYIPVEKIDRITKFSGKEGSRLVVNKLGTTDWQKKKNKIRKKLNDIAGDLIKVSAEREAMKGFSFSIEDENQVIFDNNFAYSETDDQLKAINSIKKEMERPKPMDMLL
;
A
#
# COMPACT_ATOMS: atom_id res chain seq x y z
N MET A 1 5.80 -29.66 11.02
CA MET A 1 5.60 -28.63 12.05
C MET A 1 5.66 -27.27 11.36
N ASN A 2 4.65 -26.45 11.54
CA ASN A 2 4.70 -25.08 11.00
C ASN A 2 5.38 -24.18 12.06
N ILE A 3 6.66 -24.02 11.92
CA ILE A 3 7.47 -23.24 12.88
C ILE A 3 6.96 -21.81 13.06
N PHE A 4 6.42 -21.20 11.98
CA PHE A 4 5.89 -19.83 12.06
C PHE A 4 4.64 -19.69 12.93
N ASP A 5 3.89 -20.79 13.16
CA ASP A 5 2.69 -20.78 14.00
C ASP A 5 3.00 -20.96 15.49
N ASP A 6 4.16 -21.50 15.82
CA ASP A 6 4.53 -21.92 17.18
C ASP A 6 5.78 -21.23 17.74
N LEU A 7 6.22 -20.13 17.09
CA LEU A 7 7.44 -19.40 17.51
C LEU A 7 7.35 -18.80 18.91
N PHE A 8 6.13 -18.46 19.35
CA PHE A 8 5.92 -17.71 20.58
C PHE A 8 5.03 -18.48 21.56
N ASN A 9 5.41 -18.45 22.84
CA ASN A 9 4.52 -18.88 23.91
C ASN A 9 3.63 -17.69 24.31
N ILE A 10 2.37 -17.69 23.86
CA ILE A 10 1.43 -16.59 23.99
C ILE A 10 0.42 -16.90 25.07
N ASP A 11 0.29 -15.96 26.02
CA ASP A 11 -0.71 -15.96 27.08
C ASP A 11 -1.92 -15.08 26.68
N ASP A 12 -3.15 -15.51 27.00
CA ASP A 12 -4.37 -14.86 26.50
C ASP A 12 -5.09 -13.98 27.51
N ASN A 13 -4.69 -13.96 28.77
CA ASN A 13 -5.59 -13.51 29.83
C ASN A 13 -5.24 -12.16 30.49
N VAL A 14 -4.13 -11.52 30.15
CA VAL A 14 -3.62 -10.33 30.85
C VAL A 14 -3.17 -9.24 29.90
N ASN A 15 -3.15 -8.01 30.38
CA ASN A 15 -2.52 -6.89 29.68
C ASN A 15 -1.01 -7.03 29.78
N TYR A 16 -0.31 -7.02 28.66
CA TYR A 16 1.13 -7.22 28.70
C TYR A 16 1.90 -6.41 27.66
N ALA A 17 3.16 -6.20 27.96
CA ALA A 17 4.10 -5.57 27.06
C ALA A 17 5.12 -6.57 26.53
N VAL A 18 5.50 -6.40 25.27
CA VAL A 18 6.50 -7.23 24.58
C VAL A 18 7.59 -6.34 24.00
N SER A 19 8.85 -6.71 24.23
CA SER A 19 10.00 -6.02 23.66
C SER A 19 11.05 -6.97 23.11
N GLY A 20 12.06 -6.43 22.40
CA GLY A 20 13.23 -7.16 21.91
C GLY A 20 12.99 -7.95 20.62
N LEU A 21 11.88 -7.74 19.94
CA LEU A 21 11.59 -8.30 18.62
C LEU A 21 11.93 -7.30 17.52
N ASN A 22 12.41 -7.78 16.38
CA ASN A 22 12.52 -6.95 15.18
C ASN A 22 11.14 -6.80 14.48
N SER A 23 11.03 -5.92 13.50
CA SER A 23 9.74 -5.61 12.85
C SER A 23 9.07 -6.82 12.20
N GLU A 24 9.84 -7.79 11.71
CA GLU A 24 9.31 -9.02 11.12
C GLU A 24 8.71 -9.94 12.17
N LEU A 25 9.43 -10.10 13.28
CA LEU A 25 8.96 -10.91 14.41
C LEU A 25 7.75 -10.28 15.11
N TYR A 26 7.61 -8.95 15.14
CA TYR A 26 6.38 -8.32 15.62
C TYR A 26 5.18 -8.66 14.74
N SER A 27 5.36 -8.68 13.41
CA SER A 27 4.29 -9.09 12.50
C SER A 27 3.85 -10.54 12.73
N LEU A 28 4.83 -11.43 12.91
CA LEU A 28 4.60 -12.84 13.25
C LEU A 28 3.97 -12.99 14.65
N TYR A 29 4.38 -12.17 15.62
CA TYR A 29 3.80 -12.18 16.96
C TYR A 29 2.31 -11.82 16.95
N ILE A 30 1.95 -10.75 16.25
CA ILE A 30 0.55 -10.33 16.05
C ILE A 30 -0.24 -11.46 15.38
N TYR A 31 0.28 -12.03 14.29
CA TYR A 31 -0.36 -13.15 13.60
C TYR A 31 -0.55 -14.37 14.49
N ASN A 32 0.48 -14.78 15.25
CA ASN A 32 0.40 -15.91 16.18
C ASN A 32 -0.62 -15.64 17.30
N LYS A 33 -0.66 -14.41 17.84
CA LYS A 33 -1.65 -14.00 18.84
C LYS A 33 -3.06 -14.10 18.28
N PHE A 34 -3.28 -13.56 17.09
CA PHE A 34 -4.57 -13.62 16.40
C PHE A 34 -5.03 -15.06 16.15
N LYS A 35 -4.11 -15.94 15.78
CA LYS A 35 -4.42 -17.35 15.52
C LYS A 35 -4.82 -18.12 16.78
N LYS A 36 -4.16 -17.82 17.91
CA LYS A 36 -4.39 -18.50 19.20
C LYS A 36 -5.60 -17.94 19.96
N CYS A 37 -5.86 -16.62 19.86
CA CYS A 37 -7.02 -16.03 20.52
C CYS A 37 -8.26 -16.05 19.60
N ASN A 38 -9.43 -16.16 20.21
CA ASN A 38 -10.71 -16.14 19.47
C ASN A 38 -11.34 -14.72 19.41
N LYS A 39 -10.50 -13.70 19.20
CA LYS A 39 -10.89 -12.29 19.19
C LYS A 39 -10.29 -11.59 17.98
N SER A 40 -10.95 -10.52 17.55
CA SER A 40 -10.35 -9.59 16.59
C SER A 40 -9.17 -8.84 17.24
N MET A 41 -8.33 -8.24 16.43
CA MET A 41 -7.26 -7.39 16.90
C MET A 41 -7.32 -6.04 16.18
N ILE A 42 -7.17 -4.96 16.92
CA ILE A 42 -6.97 -3.62 16.36
C ILE A 42 -5.53 -3.24 16.63
N VAL A 43 -4.74 -3.07 15.57
CA VAL A 43 -3.34 -2.69 15.67
C VAL A 43 -3.20 -1.23 15.27
N VAL A 44 -2.84 -0.39 16.23
CA VAL A 44 -2.60 1.03 16.03
C VAL A 44 -1.11 1.28 15.85
N THR A 45 -0.75 1.99 14.80
CA THR A 45 0.62 2.48 14.52
C THR A 45 0.65 3.99 14.57
N ASN A 46 1.82 4.58 14.71
CA ASN A 46 1.94 6.05 14.69
C ASN A 46 1.65 6.64 13.30
N SER A 47 2.18 6.03 12.24
CA SER A 47 2.10 6.58 10.88
C SER A 47 1.39 5.64 9.91
N LEU A 48 0.89 6.22 8.80
CA LEU A 48 0.32 5.45 7.67
C LEU A 48 1.35 4.53 7.02
N TYR A 49 2.61 4.96 6.95
CA TYR A 49 3.70 4.16 6.40
C TYR A 49 3.93 2.88 7.23
N GLU A 50 3.96 2.99 8.55
CA GLU A 50 4.08 1.82 9.44
C GLU A 50 2.88 0.90 9.32
N ALA A 51 1.65 1.47 9.29
CA ALA A 51 0.43 0.69 9.10
C ALA A 51 0.47 -0.12 7.80
N SER A 52 0.87 0.50 6.70
CA SER A 52 0.97 -0.15 5.39
C SER A 52 2.05 -1.25 5.37
N ASN A 53 3.22 -0.98 5.94
CA ASN A 53 4.28 -1.97 6.03
C ASN A 53 3.88 -3.19 6.88
N LEU A 54 3.24 -2.94 8.01
CA LEU A 54 2.76 -4.00 8.90
C LEU A 54 1.67 -4.83 8.21
N PHE A 55 0.76 -4.16 7.50
CA PHE A 55 -0.28 -4.81 6.74
C PHE A 55 0.30 -5.73 5.65
N ASP A 56 1.27 -5.26 4.87
CA ASP A 56 1.92 -6.08 3.84
C ASP A 56 2.57 -7.33 4.43
N LYS A 57 3.28 -7.17 5.55
CA LYS A 57 3.93 -8.29 6.24
C LYS A 57 2.93 -9.33 6.77
N ILE A 58 1.86 -8.89 7.43
CA ILE A 58 0.86 -9.82 7.98
C ILE A 58 0.04 -10.47 6.87
N SER A 59 -0.17 -9.79 5.74
CA SER A 59 -0.89 -10.32 4.57
C SER A 59 -0.18 -11.52 3.94
N ASP A 60 1.14 -11.67 4.09
CA ASP A 60 1.88 -12.84 3.66
C ASP A 60 1.48 -14.12 4.46
N PHE A 61 0.92 -13.94 5.66
CA PHE A 61 0.52 -15.03 6.56
C PHE A 61 -0.99 -15.27 6.64
N SER A 62 -1.81 -14.21 6.50
CA SER A 62 -3.27 -14.28 6.71
C SER A 62 -4.05 -13.41 5.71
N ASN A 63 -5.18 -13.96 5.24
CA ASN A 63 -6.17 -13.21 4.46
C ASN A 63 -7.20 -12.46 5.34
N ASP A 64 -7.10 -12.60 6.67
CA ASP A 64 -8.02 -11.97 7.62
C ASP A 64 -7.46 -10.66 8.17
N VAL A 65 -6.50 -10.07 7.48
CA VAL A 65 -5.97 -8.75 7.77
C VAL A 65 -6.64 -7.71 6.88
N VAL A 66 -6.96 -6.55 7.46
CA VAL A 66 -7.54 -5.40 6.77
C VAL A 66 -6.83 -4.12 7.21
N LEU A 67 -6.73 -3.16 6.29
CA LEU A 67 -6.07 -1.87 6.54
C LEU A 67 -7.10 -0.76 6.52
N PHE A 68 -7.13 0.06 7.58
CA PHE A 68 -7.92 1.29 7.64
C PHE A 68 -6.95 2.49 7.63
N PRO A 69 -6.54 2.96 6.43
CA PRO A 69 -5.51 3.98 6.29
C PRO A 69 -6.08 5.38 6.43
N MET A 70 -5.35 6.27 7.09
CA MET A 70 -5.71 7.68 7.19
C MET A 70 -4.51 8.58 6.91
N ASP A 71 -4.72 9.57 6.05
CA ASP A 71 -3.83 10.70 5.86
C ASP A 71 -4.16 11.85 6.83
N ASP A 72 -3.37 12.93 6.79
CA ASP A 72 -3.64 14.11 7.60
C ASP A 72 -4.92 14.81 7.11
N PHE A 73 -5.97 14.77 7.93
CA PHE A 73 -7.26 15.40 7.63
C PHE A 73 -7.46 16.73 8.35
N LEU A 74 -6.60 17.08 9.30
CA LEU A 74 -6.75 18.30 10.10
C LEU A 74 -6.23 19.52 9.37
N THR A 75 -5.04 19.43 8.82
CA THR A 75 -4.33 20.58 8.24
C THR A 75 -4.56 20.71 6.74
N SER A 76 -4.87 19.62 6.04
CA SER A 76 -5.19 19.72 4.63
C SER A 76 -6.59 20.33 4.44
N GLU A 77 -6.63 21.60 4.09
CA GLU A 77 -7.80 22.19 3.43
C GLU A 77 -7.95 21.63 2.00
N ALA A 78 -7.07 20.72 1.59
CA ALA A 78 -7.10 20.08 0.30
C ALA A 78 -8.46 19.43 0.10
N THR A 79 -9.19 19.94 -0.86
CA THR A 79 -10.44 19.42 -1.37
C THR A 79 -10.31 18.02 -1.97
N ILE A 80 -9.09 17.46 -2.01
CA ILE A 80 -8.75 16.19 -2.63
C ILE A 80 -8.30 15.24 -1.51
N ILE A 81 -9.28 14.57 -0.93
CA ILE A 81 -9.04 13.33 -0.17
C ILE A 81 -8.51 12.32 -1.18
N SER A 82 -7.44 11.59 -0.87
CA SER A 82 -6.97 10.50 -1.74
C SER A 82 -8.12 9.51 -1.97
N PRO A 83 -8.64 9.37 -3.19
CA PRO A 83 -9.75 8.44 -3.46
C PRO A 83 -9.34 7.00 -3.12
N GLU A 84 -8.07 6.69 -3.26
CA GLU A 84 -7.49 5.39 -2.99
C GLU A 84 -7.63 5.01 -1.51
N LEU A 85 -7.24 5.91 -0.61
CA LEU A 85 -7.35 5.67 0.83
C LEU A 85 -8.81 5.62 1.29
N MET A 86 -9.69 6.43 0.69
CA MET A 86 -11.12 6.41 1.00
C MET A 86 -11.75 5.05 0.61
N ILE A 87 -11.46 4.56 -0.58
CA ILE A 87 -11.96 3.26 -1.05
C ILE A 87 -11.43 2.12 -0.17
N GLU A 88 -10.16 2.16 0.23
CA GLU A 88 -9.59 1.15 1.13
C GLU A 88 -10.31 1.17 2.49
N ARG A 89 -10.63 2.36 3.04
CA ARG A 89 -11.42 2.47 4.29
C ARG A 89 -12.83 1.92 4.14
N ILE A 90 -13.52 2.24 3.04
CA ILE A 90 -14.87 1.72 2.76
C ILE A 90 -14.85 0.18 2.68
N ASN A 91 -13.89 -0.37 1.94
CA ASN A 91 -13.71 -1.82 1.82
C ASN A 91 -13.39 -2.47 3.17
N THR A 92 -12.63 -1.77 4.01
CA THR A 92 -12.33 -2.23 5.37
C THR A 92 -13.57 -2.22 6.25
N LEU A 93 -14.37 -1.15 6.25
CA LEU A 93 -15.64 -1.08 7.00
C LEU A 93 -16.61 -2.19 6.57
N ASP A 94 -16.72 -2.45 5.26
CA ASP A 94 -17.51 -3.56 4.75
C ASP A 94 -16.98 -4.92 5.23
N SER A 95 -15.68 -5.13 5.15
CA SER A 95 -15.03 -6.38 5.56
C SER A 95 -15.21 -6.69 7.05
N ILE A 96 -15.03 -5.69 7.94
CA ILE A 96 -15.20 -5.88 9.38
C ILE A 96 -16.66 -6.07 9.80
N CYS A 97 -17.60 -5.60 8.98
CA CYS A 97 -19.02 -5.87 9.22
C CYS A 97 -19.44 -7.29 8.84
N LYS A 98 -18.73 -7.94 7.90
CA LYS A 98 -19.04 -9.27 7.36
C LYS A 98 -18.26 -10.40 7.99
N LYS A 99 -17.03 -10.14 8.43
CA LYS A 99 -16.14 -11.14 9.02
C LYS A 99 -16.37 -11.25 10.53
N GLU A 100 -16.32 -12.46 11.05
CA GLU A 100 -16.41 -12.73 12.49
C GLU A 100 -15.16 -12.28 13.23
N LYS A 101 -13.99 -12.40 12.60
CA LYS A 101 -12.69 -12.18 13.22
C LYS A 101 -11.69 -11.61 12.22
N VAL A 102 -11.02 -10.50 12.58
CA VAL A 102 -10.06 -9.82 11.70
C VAL A 102 -8.89 -9.22 12.49
N ILE A 103 -7.75 -9.04 11.82
CA ILE A 103 -6.69 -8.13 12.24
C ILE A 103 -6.92 -6.81 11.50
N LEU A 104 -7.41 -5.81 12.20
CA LEU A 104 -7.57 -4.46 11.70
C LEU A 104 -6.32 -3.66 12.00
N ILE A 105 -5.62 -3.17 10.97
CA ILE A 105 -4.46 -2.30 11.12
C ILE A 105 -4.87 -0.89 10.74
N THR A 106 -4.50 0.07 11.58
CA THR A 106 -4.75 1.50 11.34
C THR A 106 -3.63 2.35 11.92
N ASN A 107 -3.50 3.57 11.45
CA ASN A 107 -2.64 4.54 12.10
C ASN A 107 -3.41 5.37 13.13
N LEU A 108 -2.70 6.14 13.96
CA LEU A 108 -3.28 6.93 15.03
C LEU A 108 -4.45 7.81 14.58
N MET A 109 -4.30 8.52 13.46
CA MET A 109 -5.36 9.36 12.91
C MET A 109 -6.59 8.56 12.46
N GLY A 110 -6.41 7.36 11.92
CA GLY A 110 -7.49 6.46 11.55
C GLY A 110 -8.22 5.91 12.77
N TYR A 111 -7.48 5.62 13.85
CA TYR A 111 -8.07 5.16 15.12
C TYR A 111 -8.89 6.23 15.81
N LEU A 112 -8.46 7.49 15.78
CA LEU A 112 -9.16 8.60 16.44
C LEU A 112 -10.29 9.23 15.59
N ARG A 113 -10.49 8.76 14.35
CA ARG A 113 -11.44 9.33 13.41
C ARG A 113 -12.89 9.12 13.83
N TYR A 114 -13.74 10.13 13.65
CA TYR A 114 -15.19 9.99 13.75
C TYR A 114 -15.74 9.19 12.57
N LEU A 115 -16.57 8.22 12.87
CA LEU A 115 -17.27 7.38 11.88
C LEU A 115 -18.78 7.40 12.18
N PRO A 116 -19.63 7.16 11.18
CA PRO A 116 -21.05 6.98 11.40
C PRO A 116 -21.30 5.75 12.25
N ASN A 117 -22.37 5.73 13.02
CA ASN A 117 -22.76 4.55 13.79
C ASN A 117 -22.91 3.32 12.88
N LYS A 118 -22.43 2.16 13.33
CA LYS A 118 -22.48 0.89 12.56
C LYS A 118 -23.87 0.57 11.99
N LYS A 119 -24.94 0.86 12.75
CA LYS A 119 -26.33 0.63 12.27
C LYS A 119 -26.66 1.55 11.11
N LEU A 120 -26.27 2.83 11.19
CA LEU A 120 -26.48 3.80 10.13
C LEU A 120 -25.66 3.43 8.89
N TRP A 121 -24.40 3.00 9.08
CA TRP A 121 -23.54 2.49 8.01
C TRP A 121 -24.21 1.35 7.25
N LEU A 122 -24.67 0.31 7.94
CA LEU A 122 -25.33 -0.85 7.32
C LEU A 122 -26.66 -0.47 6.65
N LYS A 123 -27.42 0.49 7.20
CA LYS A 123 -28.68 0.98 6.63
C LYS A 123 -28.45 1.81 5.34
N SER A 124 -27.27 2.36 5.15
CA SER A 124 -26.93 3.20 3.99
C SER A 124 -26.65 2.40 2.70
N TYR A 125 -26.55 1.08 2.79
CA TYR A 125 -26.43 0.24 1.61
C TYR A 125 -27.69 0.29 0.75
N ILE A 126 -27.52 0.29 -0.57
CA ILE A 126 -28.59 0.25 -1.53
C ILE A 126 -28.65 -1.17 -2.13
N GLU A 127 -29.67 -1.92 -1.78
CA GLU A 127 -29.92 -3.23 -2.39
C GLU A 127 -30.89 -3.07 -3.54
N LEU A 128 -30.49 -3.55 -4.73
CA LEU A 128 -31.31 -3.55 -5.95
C LEU A 128 -31.45 -4.98 -6.46
N LYS A 129 -32.70 -5.35 -6.80
CA LYS A 129 -33.04 -6.68 -7.31
C LYS A 129 -33.84 -6.57 -8.60
N LYS A 130 -33.64 -7.50 -9.51
CA LYS A 130 -34.46 -7.65 -10.71
C LYS A 130 -35.94 -7.80 -10.31
N GLY A 131 -36.83 -7.06 -10.98
CA GLY A 131 -38.25 -7.00 -10.66
C GLY A 131 -38.64 -6.08 -9.50
N MET A 132 -37.68 -5.46 -8.83
CA MET A 132 -37.95 -4.48 -7.77
C MET A 132 -38.50 -3.18 -8.38
N SER A 133 -39.54 -2.62 -7.75
CA SER A 133 -40.06 -1.29 -8.09
C SER A 133 -39.39 -0.24 -7.20
N ILE A 134 -38.76 0.73 -7.82
CA ILE A 134 -38.12 1.86 -7.14
C ILE A 134 -38.17 3.09 -8.05
N ASP A 135 -38.62 4.22 -7.51
CA ASP A 135 -38.55 5.49 -8.20
C ASP A 135 -37.09 5.85 -8.53
N ARG A 136 -36.84 6.19 -9.80
CA ARG A 136 -35.48 6.50 -10.27
C ARG A 136 -34.89 7.77 -9.66
N GLU A 137 -35.69 8.79 -9.43
CA GLU A 137 -35.24 10.01 -8.77
C GLU A 137 -34.87 9.74 -7.32
N LEU A 138 -35.63 8.86 -6.65
CA LEU A 138 -35.30 8.41 -5.31
C LEU A 138 -33.96 7.66 -5.28
N LEU A 139 -33.70 6.79 -6.27
CA LEU A 139 -32.43 6.07 -6.40
C LEU A 139 -31.26 7.04 -6.64
N ILE A 140 -31.43 7.99 -7.57
CA ILE A 140 -30.44 9.01 -7.89
C ILE A 140 -30.10 9.83 -6.62
N ASN A 141 -31.10 10.25 -5.88
CA ASN A 141 -30.92 11.00 -4.63
C ASN A 141 -30.21 10.15 -3.56
N LYS A 142 -30.53 8.85 -3.48
CA LYS A 142 -29.81 7.94 -2.57
C LYS A 142 -28.33 7.81 -2.96
N LEU A 143 -28.01 7.70 -4.24
CA LEU A 143 -26.61 7.64 -4.71
C LEU A 143 -25.86 8.93 -4.37
N TYR A 144 -26.43 10.10 -4.60
CA TYR A 144 -25.82 11.38 -4.20
C TYR A 144 -25.57 11.45 -2.69
N ASN A 145 -26.55 11.06 -1.89
CA ASN A 145 -26.44 11.07 -0.42
C ASN A 145 -25.42 10.05 0.09
N SER A 146 -25.19 8.98 -0.68
CA SER A 146 -24.16 7.97 -0.39
C SER A 146 -22.77 8.35 -0.92
N GLY A 147 -22.60 9.54 -1.48
CA GLY A 147 -21.30 10.05 -1.91
C GLY A 147 -20.93 9.74 -3.36
N TYR A 148 -21.82 9.10 -4.15
CA TYR A 148 -21.57 8.87 -5.57
C TYR A 148 -21.69 10.16 -6.37
N GLU A 149 -20.82 10.33 -7.36
CA GLU A 149 -20.81 11.48 -8.25
C GLU A 149 -21.35 11.12 -9.63
N ARG A 150 -22.14 12.03 -10.21
CA ARG A 150 -22.74 11.80 -11.52
C ARG A 150 -21.78 12.18 -12.63
N GLU A 151 -21.59 11.26 -13.58
CA GLU A 151 -20.84 11.48 -14.81
C GLU A 151 -21.57 10.96 -16.04
N THR A 152 -21.15 11.42 -17.24
CA THR A 152 -21.74 10.97 -18.51
C THR A 152 -21.33 9.55 -18.87
N ILE A 153 -20.09 9.16 -18.53
CA ILE A 153 -19.52 7.82 -18.76
C ILE A 153 -18.95 7.33 -17.45
N VAL A 154 -19.38 6.15 -17.03
CA VAL A 154 -18.93 5.54 -15.79
C VAL A 154 -17.70 4.69 -16.07
N ASN A 155 -16.53 5.14 -15.59
CA ASN A 155 -15.22 4.52 -15.81
C ASN A 155 -14.44 4.27 -14.52
N GLU A 156 -14.88 4.83 -13.39
CA GLU A 156 -14.20 4.75 -12.09
C GLU A 156 -15.20 4.41 -10.97
N SER A 157 -14.72 3.76 -9.92
CA SER A 157 -15.52 3.49 -8.72
C SER A 157 -16.02 4.78 -8.09
N GLY A 158 -17.26 4.75 -7.57
CA GLY A 158 -17.90 5.91 -6.97
C GLY A 158 -18.60 6.84 -7.95
N LYS A 159 -18.59 6.50 -9.24
CA LYS A 159 -19.30 7.26 -10.26
C LYS A 159 -20.61 6.55 -10.66
N PHE A 160 -21.60 7.35 -11.07
CA PHE A 160 -22.81 6.84 -11.69
C PHE A 160 -23.24 7.71 -12.86
N GLY A 161 -23.93 7.10 -13.83
CA GLY A 161 -24.43 7.77 -15.03
C GLY A 161 -25.91 7.48 -15.23
N VAL A 162 -26.66 8.45 -15.75
CA VAL A 162 -28.08 8.30 -16.05
C VAL A 162 -28.31 8.60 -17.52
N ARG A 163 -28.86 7.64 -18.26
CA ARG A 163 -29.17 7.75 -19.69
C ARG A 163 -30.57 7.18 -19.98
N GLY A 164 -31.57 8.05 -20.11
CA GLY A 164 -32.94 7.63 -20.32
C GLY A 164 -33.44 6.69 -19.21
N TYR A 165 -33.72 5.43 -19.54
CA TYR A 165 -34.18 4.40 -18.60
C TYR A 165 -33.04 3.55 -18.04
N VAL A 166 -31.79 3.96 -18.20
CA VAL A 166 -30.60 3.21 -17.75
C VAL A 166 -29.84 4.02 -16.71
N ILE A 167 -29.46 3.37 -15.62
CA ILE A 167 -28.56 3.88 -14.61
C ILE A 167 -27.34 2.98 -14.55
N ASP A 168 -26.18 3.53 -14.85
CA ASP A 168 -24.88 2.86 -14.73
C ASP A 168 -24.25 3.27 -13.40
N ILE A 169 -23.72 2.34 -12.61
CA ILE A 169 -23.11 2.59 -11.31
C ILE A 169 -21.83 1.77 -11.19
N PHE A 170 -20.75 2.36 -10.67
CA PHE A 170 -19.54 1.61 -10.34
C PHE A 170 -19.35 1.52 -8.81
N PRO A 171 -19.83 0.43 -8.17
CA PRO A 171 -19.65 0.21 -6.75
C PRO A 171 -18.18 -0.02 -6.37
N THR A 172 -17.79 0.27 -5.11
CA THR A 172 -16.42 0.04 -4.62
C THR A 172 -16.09 -1.43 -4.39
N LEU A 173 -17.08 -2.25 -4.06
CA LEU A 173 -16.90 -3.66 -3.73
C LEU A 173 -16.80 -4.56 -4.95
N ASP A 174 -17.29 -4.10 -6.09
CA ASP A 174 -17.30 -4.86 -7.34
C ASP A 174 -16.10 -4.50 -8.22
N ASN A 175 -15.61 -5.49 -8.96
CA ASN A 175 -14.54 -5.27 -9.93
C ASN A 175 -15.05 -4.62 -11.24
N ASN A 176 -16.35 -4.71 -11.50
CA ASN A 176 -17.00 -4.20 -12.71
C ASN A 176 -18.17 -3.31 -12.35
N PRO A 177 -18.44 -2.28 -13.14
CA PRO A 177 -19.63 -1.46 -12.99
C PRO A 177 -20.88 -2.24 -13.39
N VAL A 178 -22.02 -1.80 -12.85
CA VAL A 178 -23.33 -2.40 -13.09
C VAL A 178 -24.21 -1.44 -13.85
N ARG A 179 -24.95 -1.98 -14.80
CA ARG A 179 -25.99 -1.30 -15.59
C ARG A 179 -27.35 -1.79 -15.17
N ILE A 180 -28.23 -0.87 -14.80
CA ILE A 180 -29.58 -1.13 -14.33
C ILE A 180 -30.52 -0.57 -15.36
N GLU A 181 -31.30 -1.45 -15.99
CA GLU A 181 -32.30 -1.09 -17.02
C GLU A 181 -33.67 -1.08 -16.37
N PHE A 182 -34.45 -0.02 -16.63
CA PHE A 182 -35.76 0.19 -16.05
C PHE A 182 -36.87 0.10 -17.11
N TRP A 183 -37.98 -0.51 -16.73
CA TRP A 183 -39.26 -0.39 -17.43
C TRP A 183 -40.24 0.34 -16.50
N GLY A 184 -40.47 1.64 -16.78
CA GLY A 184 -41.14 2.51 -15.81
C GLY A 184 -40.31 2.64 -14.54
N ASP A 185 -40.90 2.28 -13.40
CA ASP A 185 -40.23 2.24 -12.09
C ASP A 185 -39.77 0.85 -11.67
N THR A 186 -39.90 -0.15 -12.57
CA THR A 186 -39.49 -1.52 -12.28
C THR A 186 -38.13 -1.82 -12.92
N ILE A 187 -37.24 -2.44 -12.14
CA ILE A 187 -35.92 -2.89 -12.63
C ILE A 187 -36.14 -4.12 -13.52
N GLU A 188 -35.94 -3.96 -14.83
CA GLU A 188 -36.07 -5.03 -15.82
C GLU A 188 -34.86 -5.96 -15.83
N SER A 189 -33.66 -5.36 -15.82
CA SER A 189 -32.42 -6.14 -15.80
C SER A 189 -31.32 -5.43 -15.04
N ILE A 190 -30.38 -6.22 -14.47
CA ILE A 190 -29.13 -5.76 -13.86
C ILE A 190 -27.99 -6.52 -14.54
N LYS A 191 -27.02 -5.82 -15.11
CA LYS A 191 -25.92 -6.43 -15.86
C LYS A 191 -24.59 -5.80 -15.48
N TYR A 192 -23.55 -6.60 -15.36
CA TYR A 192 -22.20 -6.06 -15.40
C TYR A 192 -21.87 -5.56 -16.80
N PHE A 193 -21.05 -4.52 -16.90
CA PHE A 193 -20.52 -4.06 -18.18
C PHE A 193 -19.01 -3.79 -18.10
N ASP A 194 -18.38 -3.84 -19.25
CA ASP A 194 -16.96 -3.57 -19.36
C ASP A 194 -16.71 -2.06 -19.49
N VAL A 195 -15.77 -1.54 -18.69
CA VAL A 195 -15.46 -0.12 -18.59
C VAL A 195 -14.97 0.48 -19.93
N GLN A 196 -14.20 -0.30 -20.70
CA GLN A 196 -13.57 0.20 -21.92
C GLN A 196 -14.53 0.19 -23.11
N SER A 197 -15.23 -0.92 -23.30
CA SER A 197 -16.18 -1.07 -24.40
C SER A 197 -17.56 -0.52 -24.11
N GLN A 198 -17.89 -0.28 -22.82
CA GLN A 198 -19.23 0.09 -22.34
C GLN A 198 -20.32 -0.92 -22.70
N LEU A 199 -19.95 -2.16 -23.06
CA LEU A 199 -20.86 -3.24 -23.41
C LEU A 199 -21.19 -4.12 -22.21
N SER A 200 -22.48 -4.43 -22.04
CA SER A 200 -22.94 -5.37 -21.01
C SER A 200 -22.44 -6.78 -21.31
N ASN A 201 -21.99 -7.50 -20.28
CA ASN A 201 -21.38 -8.82 -20.43
C ASN A 201 -22.08 -9.94 -19.65
N LYS A 202 -22.57 -9.69 -18.44
CA LYS A 202 -23.16 -10.71 -17.58
C LYS A 202 -24.36 -10.16 -16.83
N GLU A 203 -25.50 -10.84 -16.92
CA GLU A 203 -26.69 -10.52 -16.14
C GLU A 203 -26.59 -11.11 -14.73
N ILE A 204 -27.12 -10.36 -13.74
CA ILE A 204 -27.19 -10.73 -12.33
C ILE A 204 -28.57 -10.39 -11.77
N ASP A 205 -29.00 -11.13 -10.74
CA ASP A 205 -30.33 -10.96 -10.16
C ASP A 205 -30.39 -9.85 -9.10
N CYS A 206 -29.26 -9.58 -8.44
CA CYS A 206 -29.19 -8.55 -7.41
C CYS A 206 -27.79 -7.92 -7.34
N VAL A 207 -27.75 -6.67 -6.87
CA VAL A 207 -26.51 -5.95 -6.53
C VAL A 207 -26.69 -5.22 -5.21
N LEU A 208 -25.64 -5.23 -4.40
CA LEU A 208 -25.55 -4.48 -3.14
C LEU A 208 -24.52 -3.37 -3.32
N ILE A 209 -24.97 -2.13 -3.25
CA ILE A 209 -24.15 -0.94 -3.48
C ILE A 209 -23.83 -0.32 -2.11
N PRO A 210 -22.57 -0.35 -1.67
CA PRO A 210 -22.15 0.31 -0.44
C PRO A 210 -22.13 1.82 -0.61
N PRO A 211 -22.16 2.60 0.48
CA PRO A 211 -21.92 4.03 0.40
C PRO A 211 -20.49 4.31 -0.09
N PHE A 212 -20.33 5.39 -0.85
CA PHE A 212 -19.03 5.89 -1.33
C PHE A 212 -18.52 7.05 -0.48
N SER A 213 -18.98 7.15 0.75
CA SER A 213 -18.55 8.17 1.71
C SER A 213 -18.69 7.63 3.12
N GLU A 214 -17.73 7.99 3.98
CA GLU A 214 -17.83 7.76 5.42
C GLU A 214 -18.65 8.86 6.11
N PHE A 215 -18.93 9.95 5.42
CA PHE A 215 -19.78 11.03 5.90
C PHE A 215 -21.25 10.71 5.64
N ILE A 216 -21.88 10.06 6.61
CA ILE A 216 -23.28 9.67 6.56
C ILE A 216 -23.99 10.26 7.75
N VAL A 217 -25.06 11.02 7.49
CA VAL A 217 -25.91 11.66 8.51
C VAL A 217 -27.38 11.31 8.26
N GLU A 218 -28.18 11.26 9.33
CA GLU A 218 -29.60 10.92 9.23
C GLU A 218 -30.42 12.06 8.64
N ASP A 219 -30.09 13.31 8.98
CA ASP A 219 -30.87 14.49 8.54
C ASP A 219 -30.41 14.99 7.17
N LYS A 220 -31.35 15.02 6.21
CA LYS A 220 -31.10 15.23 4.79
C LYS A 220 -31.33 16.66 4.30
N ASN A 221 -31.78 17.57 5.17
CA ASN A 221 -32.25 18.92 4.79
C ASN A 221 -31.24 20.04 5.06
N ILE A 222 -30.01 19.72 5.38
CA ILE A 222 -29.00 20.71 5.75
C ILE A 222 -28.00 20.86 4.60
N ASP A 223 -27.65 22.10 4.29
CA ASP A 223 -26.52 22.42 3.40
C ASP A 223 -25.21 22.02 4.10
N VAL A 224 -24.77 20.77 3.87
CA VAL A 224 -23.77 20.10 4.69
C VAL A 224 -22.40 20.29 4.06
N ILE A 225 -21.46 20.85 4.82
CA ILE A 225 -20.03 20.75 4.47
C ILE A 225 -19.60 19.30 4.69
N LYS A 226 -19.59 18.49 3.62
CA LYS A 226 -19.26 17.06 3.66
C LYS A 226 -17.78 16.79 3.96
N LYS A 227 -17.27 17.35 5.05
CA LYS A 227 -15.92 17.09 5.55
C LYS A 227 -16.02 16.25 6.82
N GLN A 228 -15.33 15.12 6.85
CA GLN A 228 -15.41 14.12 7.92
C GLN A 228 -15.10 14.71 9.32
N LYS A 229 -14.19 15.66 9.42
CA LYS A 229 -13.86 16.35 10.68
C LYS A 229 -15.04 17.09 11.33
N TYR A 230 -16.10 17.37 10.57
CA TYR A 230 -17.30 18.01 11.06
C TYR A 230 -18.47 17.04 11.32
N LEU A 231 -18.23 15.72 11.21
CA LEU A 231 -19.29 14.72 11.37
C LEU A 231 -19.99 14.87 12.73
N LEU A 232 -19.25 15.10 13.82
CA LEU A 232 -19.80 15.30 15.17
C LEU A 232 -20.73 16.51 15.27
N HIS A 233 -20.55 17.53 14.42
CA HIS A 233 -21.43 18.69 14.38
C HIS A 233 -22.84 18.32 13.88
N TYR A 234 -22.91 17.43 12.90
CA TYR A 234 -24.15 17.03 12.24
C TYR A 234 -24.80 15.79 12.87
N ASP A 235 -24.01 14.90 13.42
CA ASP A 235 -24.48 13.69 14.11
C ASP A 235 -23.73 13.51 15.42
N LYS A 236 -24.48 13.55 16.55
CA LYS A 236 -23.90 13.31 17.88
C LYS A 236 -23.63 11.83 18.17
N ASN A 237 -24.16 10.93 17.36
CA ASN A 237 -24.02 9.49 17.53
C ASN A 237 -22.84 8.93 16.72
N VAL A 238 -21.76 9.70 16.61
CA VAL A 238 -20.52 9.22 15.99
C VAL A 238 -19.91 8.09 16.82
N CYS A 239 -19.21 7.19 16.15
CA CYS A 239 -18.51 6.09 16.80
C CYS A 239 -17.05 6.00 16.33
N ASN A 240 -16.27 5.23 17.07
CA ASN A 240 -14.92 4.85 16.71
C ASN A 240 -14.92 3.54 15.89
N ILE A 241 -13.86 3.29 15.14
CA ILE A 241 -13.73 2.05 14.35
C ILE A 241 -13.79 0.79 15.22
N SER A 242 -13.40 0.87 16.48
CA SER A 242 -13.47 -0.25 17.43
C SER A 242 -14.91 -0.71 17.70
N GLU A 243 -15.89 0.19 17.61
CA GLU A 243 -17.30 -0.12 17.84
C GLU A 243 -17.94 -0.92 16.69
N TYR A 244 -17.24 -1.03 15.56
CA TYR A 244 -17.63 -1.95 14.48
C TYR A 244 -17.32 -3.41 14.81
N LEU A 245 -16.44 -3.66 15.79
CA LEU A 245 -16.06 -4.99 16.27
C LEU A 245 -16.74 -5.30 17.60
N SER A 246 -17.15 -6.54 17.81
CA SER A 246 -17.84 -6.95 19.04
C SER A 246 -16.89 -7.25 20.19
N ASP A 247 -15.75 -7.86 19.91
CA ASP A 247 -14.72 -8.25 20.89
C ASP A 247 -13.34 -8.18 20.23
N PHE A 248 -12.41 -7.43 20.85
CA PHE A 248 -11.10 -7.22 20.27
C PHE A 248 -10.02 -7.04 21.34
N ILE A 249 -8.76 -7.18 20.90
CA ILE A 249 -7.56 -6.80 21.66
C ILE A 249 -7.00 -5.56 20.96
N LEU A 250 -6.76 -4.50 21.72
CA LEU A 250 -6.08 -3.31 21.23
C LEU A 250 -4.56 -3.51 21.31
N VAL A 251 -3.88 -3.34 20.21
CA VAL A 251 -2.43 -3.48 20.10
C VAL A 251 -1.80 -2.15 19.74
N TYR A 252 -0.94 -1.65 20.58
CA TYR A 252 -0.14 -0.47 20.29
C TYR A 252 1.22 -0.92 19.69
N TYR A 253 1.42 -0.62 18.42
CA TYR A 253 2.68 -0.90 17.73
C TYR A 253 3.64 0.27 17.95
N ASP A 254 4.56 0.12 18.91
CA ASP A 254 5.41 1.16 19.47
C ASP A 254 4.65 2.27 20.22
N TYR A 255 4.20 1.93 21.43
CA TYR A 255 3.38 2.82 22.26
C TYR A 255 3.96 4.22 22.45
N ASN A 256 5.27 4.35 22.61
CA ASN A 256 5.89 5.65 22.86
C ASN A 256 5.86 6.55 21.62
N GLN A 257 6.06 5.98 20.44
CA GLN A 257 5.91 6.74 19.19
C GLN A 257 4.45 7.17 18.99
N ILE A 258 3.49 6.32 19.33
CA ILE A 258 2.07 6.66 19.27
C ILE A 258 1.75 7.82 20.21
N MET A 259 2.23 7.79 21.45
CA MET A 259 2.01 8.87 22.42
C MET A 259 2.68 10.17 22.00
N GLY A 260 3.93 10.11 21.48
CA GLY A 260 4.60 11.28 20.91
C GLY A 260 3.86 11.87 19.71
N GLY A 261 3.38 11.01 18.81
CA GLY A 261 2.53 11.41 17.68
C GLY A 261 1.20 12.02 18.12
N TYR A 262 0.59 11.49 19.18
CA TYR A 262 -0.66 12.02 19.75
C TYR A 262 -0.48 13.43 20.33
N GLU A 263 0.62 13.68 21.07
CA GLU A 263 0.94 15.01 21.58
C GLU A 263 1.13 16.04 20.46
N ILE A 264 1.82 15.64 19.37
CA ILE A 264 1.99 16.49 18.18
C ILE A 264 0.63 16.78 17.53
N LEU A 265 -0.20 15.74 17.38
CA LEU A 265 -1.54 15.87 16.79
C LEU A 265 -2.42 16.82 17.58
N LEU A 266 -2.40 16.75 18.92
CA LEU A 266 -3.14 17.68 19.79
C LEU A 266 -2.65 19.13 19.63
N LYS A 267 -1.33 19.37 19.53
CA LYS A 267 -0.78 20.69 19.26
C LYS A 267 -1.23 21.23 17.91
N THR A 268 -1.15 20.41 16.87
CA THR A 268 -1.59 20.77 15.52
C THR A 268 -3.08 21.11 15.48
N MET A 269 -3.90 20.36 16.20
CA MET A 269 -5.33 20.64 16.33
C MET A 269 -5.57 21.99 17.01
N PHE A 270 -4.86 22.30 18.08
CA PHE A 270 -4.97 23.58 18.80
C PHE A 270 -4.52 24.77 17.92
N GLU A 271 -3.43 24.62 17.19
CA GLU A 271 -2.95 25.63 16.24
C GLU A 271 -3.93 25.85 15.11
N TYR A 272 -4.51 24.78 14.56
CA TYR A 272 -5.55 24.85 13.54
C TYR A 272 -6.78 25.62 14.05
N ASP A 273 -7.27 25.32 15.26
CA ASP A 273 -8.40 26.01 15.87
C ASP A 273 -8.14 27.51 16.08
N SER A 274 -6.89 27.87 16.41
CA SER A 274 -6.53 29.27 16.65
C SER A 274 -6.44 30.08 15.35
N THR A 275 -6.14 29.44 14.22
CA THR A 275 -5.91 30.10 12.91
C THR A 275 -7.12 30.03 11.98
N ALA A 276 -7.94 28.99 12.10
CA ALA A 276 -9.13 28.83 11.28
C ALA A 276 -10.29 29.68 11.84
N ASN A 277 -10.94 30.46 10.99
CA ASN A 277 -12.26 31.04 11.30
C ASN A 277 -13.29 29.90 11.35
N ASN A 278 -13.27 29.15 12.45
CA ASN A 278 -14.15 28.02 12.60
C ASN A 278 -15.59 28.48 12.84
N GLU A 279 -16.45 28.26 11.85
CA GLU A 279 -17.91 28.40 12.01
C GLU A 279 -18.45 27.38 13.02
N PHE A 280 -17.74 26.24 13.18
CA PHE A 280 -18.14 25.13 14.04
C PHE A 280 -17.14 24.95 15.19
N LYS A 281 -17.54 25.28 16.40
CA LYS A 281 -16.80 24.99 17.65
C LYS A 281 -17.02 23.53 18.06
N THR A 282 -16.45 22.58 17.30
CA THR A 282 -16.56 21.15 17.60
C THR A 282 -15.18 20.52 17.65
N GLU A 283 -15.04 19.45 18.43
CA GLU A 283 -13.87 18.59 18.35
C GLU A 283 -13.88 17.86 16.99
N TYR A 284 -12.69 17.57 16.45
CA TYR A 284 -12.53 16.99 15.10
C TYR A 284 -12.26 15.50 15.11
N MET A 285 -11.92 14.93 16.25
CA MET A 285 -11.57 13.54 16.47
C MET A 285 -11.81 13.14 17.92
N PHE A 286 -11.85 11.85 18.20
CA PHE A 286 -11.79 11.31 19.55
C PHE A 286 -10.45 11.60 20.22
N ARG A 287 -10.43 11.53 21.55
CA ARG A 287 -9.21 11.51 22.36
C ARG A 287 -8.87 10.07 22.73
N LEU A 288 -7.59 9.78 22.96
CA LEU A 288 -7.20 8.44 23.42
C LEU A 288 -7.87 8.07 24.77
N ASP A 289 -8.09 9.06 25.63
CA ASP A 289 -8.72 8.89 26.93
C ASP A 289 -10.24 8.59 26.86
N ASP A 290 -10.86 8.78 25.69
CA ASP A 290 -12.28 8.45 25.48
C ASP A 290 -12.52 6.93 25.41
N PHE A 291 -11.46 6.12 25.27
CA PHE A 291 -11.53 4.67 25.09
C PHE A 291 -11.05 3.94 26.34
N ASN A 292 -11.75 2.86 26.68
CA ASN A 292 -11.37 1.96 27.76
C ASN A 292 -11.41 0.51 27.24
N PRO A 293 -10.39 0.07 26.49
CA PRO A 293 -10.35 -1.27 25.94
C PRO A 293 -10.22 -2.32 27.03
N GLN A 294 -10.89 -3.47 26.86
CA GLN A 294 -10.87 -4.55 27.86
C GLN A 294 -9.52 -5.27 27.93
N LYS A 295 -8.80 -5.33 26.80
CA LYS A 295 -7.48 -5.98 26.70
C LYS A 295 -6.55 -5.18 25.83
N GLU A 296 -5.34 -4.99 26.31
CA GLU A 296 -4.31 -4.22 25.64
C GLU A 296 -3.01 -5.03 25.51
N LEU A 297 -2.33 -4.82 24.39
CA LEU A 297 -1.02 -5.35 24.10
C LEU A 297 -0.10 -4.22 23.65
N PHE A 298 1.00 -4.04 24.35
CA PHE A 298 1.99 -3.01 24.07
C PHE A 298 3.21 -3.64 23.40
N LEU A 299 3.47 -3.35 22.15
CA LEU A 299 4.69 -3.76 21.45
C LEU A 299 5.68 -2.60 21.52
N LEU A 300 6.85 -2.83 22.08
CA LEU A 300 7.82 -1.81 22.43
C LEU A 300 9.12 -2.01 21.66
N THR A 301 9.55 -1.00 20.93
CA THR A 301 10.84 -1.06 20.19
C THR A 301 12.04 -1.05 21.15
N PHE A 302 11.93 -0.35 22.29
CA PHE A 302 13.00 -0.25 23.30
C PHE A 302 12.52 -0.68 24.69
N ASP A 303 13.41 -1.36 25.42
CA ASP A 303 13.12 -1.93 26.74
C ASP A 303 12.79 -0.91 27.84
N ASN A 304 13.29 0.31 27.74
CA ASN A 304 13.24 1.29 28.84
C ASN A 304 12.03 2.23 28.77
N SER A 305 11.10 1.98 27.88
CA SER A 305 10.11 2.95 27.48
C SER A 305 8.73 2.79 28.11
N VAL A 306 8.55 1.85 29.01
CA VAL A 306 7.28 1.73 29.74
C VAL A 306 7.26 2.79 30.82
N SER A 307 6.50 3.85 30.61
CA SER A 307 6.22 4.81 31.68
C SER A 307 5.47 4.11 32.80
N ASN A 308 5.74 4.47 34.06
CA ASN A 308 5.04 3.99 35.25
C ASN A 308 3.52 4.30 35.26
N ARG A 309 2.97 4.74 34.15
CA ARG A 309 1.56 5.11 33.95
C ARG A 309 0.71 4.01 33.30
N LEU A 310 1.32 2.91 32.83
CA LEU A 310 0.60 1.81 32.21
C LEU A 310 0.31 0.73 33.24
N ASP A 311 -0.94 0.29 33.30
CA ASP A 311 -1.37 -0.86 34.12
C ASP A 311 -1.04 -2.15 33.36
N ILE A 312 0.21 -2.59 33.46
CA ILE A 312 0.73 -3.76 32.75
C ILE A 312 0.91 -4.91 33.75
N ASP A 313 0.16 -5.98 33.54
CA ASP A 313 0.23 -7.18 34.38
C ASP A 313 1.51 -7.98 34.18
N LYS A 314 2.03 -7.99 32.94
CA LYS A 314 3.17 -8.81 32.57
C LYS A 314 4.05 -8.15 31.51
N TYR A 315 5.35 -8.27 31.67
CA TYR A 315 6.34 -7.81 30.72
C TYR A 315 7.14 -8.99 30.17
N ILE A 316 7.16 -9.14 28.83
CA ILE A 316 7.85 -10.24 28.15
C ILE A 316 8.99 -9.65 27.31
N ARG A 317 10.22 -10.05 27.63
CA ARG A 317 11.42 -9.70 26.88
C ARG A 317 11.85 -10.87 26.01
N TYR A 318 11.96 -10.61 24.73
CA TYR A 318 12.57 -11.54 23.79
C TYR A 318 13.94 -11.03 23.36
N SER A 319 14.77 -11.93 22.82
CA SER A 319 16.05 -11.58 22.21
C SER A 319 16.00 -12.01 20.75
N SER A 320 16.09 -11.04 19.86
CA SER A 320 16.15 -11.30 18.42
C SER A 320 17.26 -10.50 17.77
N SER A 321 17.79 -11.00 16.66
CA SER A 321 18.76 -10.25 15.86
C SER A 321 18.39 -10.27 14.38
N LYS A 322 18.86 -9.26 13.67
CA LYS A 322 18.72 -9.18 12.21
C LYS A 322 19.71 -10.11 11.54
N ILE A 323 19.36 -10.63 10.38
CA ILE A 323 20.26 -11.36 9.49
C ILE A 323 21.22 -10.36 8.83
N HIS A 324 22.43 -10.82 8.56
CA HIS A 324 23.39 -10.11 7.74
C HIS A 324 22.83 -9.93 6.33
N ASN A 325 22.93 -8.72 5.78
CA ASN A 325 22.52 -8.47 4.40
C ASN A 325 23.69 -8.80 3.47
N TYR A 326 23.57 -9.92 2.77
CA TYR A 326 24.65 -10.46 1.92
C TYR A 326 24.79 -9.71 0.58
N MET A 327 23.75 -9.08 0.06
CA MET A 327 23.76 -8.31 -1.21
C MET A 327 24.45 -9.04 -2.38
N GLY A 328 24.34 -10.36 -2.43
CA GLY A 328 24.97 -11.20 -3.44
C GLY A 328 26.35 -11.74 -3.06
N ASP A 329 26.89 -11.45 -1.86
CA ASP A 329 28.09 -12.11 -1.35
C ASP A 329 27.79 -13.52 -0.84
N TYR A 330 27.83 -14.45 -1.77
CA TYR A 330 27.56 -15.86 -1.49
C TYR A 330 28.66 -16.56 -0.66
N ASN A 331 29.88 -15.98 -0.60
CA ASN A 331 30.95 -16.53 0.22
C ASN A 331 30.68 -16.31 1.72
N SER A 332 30.32 -15.10 2.09
CA SER A 332 29.90 -14.78 3.46
C SER A 332 28.63 -15.53 3.83
N PHE A 333 27.67 -15.63 2.93
CA PHE A 333 26.44 -16.42 3.13
C PHE A 333 26.76 -17.90 3.43
N SER A 334 27.64 -18.54 2.64
CA SER A 334 28.00 -19.95 2.86
C SER A 334 28.72 -20.18 4.20
N LYS A 335 29.60 -19.26 4.61
CA LYS A 335 30.30 -19.33 5.91
C LYS A 335 29.32 -19.21 7.07
N ASP A 336 28.43 -18.24 7.03
CA ASP A 336 27.43 -18.04 8.07
C ASP A 336 26.46 -19.23 8.14
N LEU A 337 26.04 -19.77 7.00
CA LEU A 337 25.20 -20.94 6.91
C LEU A 337 25.85 -22.17 7.61
N MET A 338 27.14 -22.41 7.36
CA MET A 338 27.87 -23.48 8.05
C MET A 338 27.96 -23.24 9.55
N SER A 339 28.21 -22.01 9.98
CA SER A 339 28.25 -21.65 11.40
C SER A 339 26.91 -21.89 12.07
N TYR A 340 25.78 -21.52 11.44
CA TYR A 340 24.45 -21.76 12.01
C TYR A 340 24.17 -23.25 12.21
N ILE A 341 24.53 -24.08 11.23
CA ILE A 341 24.34 -25.54 11.30
C ILE A 341 25.24 -26.16 12.38
N GLN A 342 26.51 -25.76 12.44
CA GLN A 342 27.43 -26.24 13.46
C GLN A 342 26.96 -25.92 14.89
N ASN A 343 26.28 -24.78 15.04
CA ASN A 343 25.66 -24.38 16.31
C ASN A 343 24.27 -25.01 16.54
N GLY A 344 23.88 -26.02 15.75
CA GLY A 344 22.62 -26.75 15.90
C GLY A 344 21.36 -25.97 15.57
N LYS A 345 21.46 -24.86 14.87
CA LYS A 345 20.30 -24.03 14.52
C LYS A 345 19.51 -24.60 13.35
N THR A 346 18.21 -24.39 13.35
CA THR A 346 17.32 -24.67 12.22
C THR A 346 17.34 -23.47 11.26
N VAL A 347 17.80 -23.70 10.03
CA VAL A 347 17.86 -22.63 9.03
C VAL A 347 16.72 -22.77 8.03
N ILE A 348 16.02 -21.68 7.77
CA ILE A 348 14.92 -21.59 6.81
C ILE A 348 15.27 -20.50 5.80
N ILE A 349 15.37 -20.86 4.52
CA ILE A 349 15.63 -19.93 3.43
C ILE A 349 14.34 -19.74 2.65
N CYS A 350 13.80 -18.53 2.69
CA CYS A 350 12.55 -18.14 2.03
C CYS A 350 12.85 -17.48 0.67
N LEU A 351 12.38 -18.09 -0.41
CA LEU A 351 12.63 -17.66 -1.79
C LEU A 351 11.33 -17.63 -2.59
N ASN A 352 11.33 -16.93 -3.72
CA ASN A 352 10.16 -16.81 -4.60
C ASN A 352 10.38 -17.63 -5.88
N GLY A 353 9.76 -18.80 -5.92
CA GLY A 353 9.74 -19.65 -7.11
C GLY A 353 11.00 -20.49 -7.36
N SER A 354 10.85 -21.46 -8.25
CA SER A 354 11.84 -22.50 -8.52
C SER A 354 13.19 -21.98 -9.08
N ASN A 355 13.17 -20.84 -9.77
CA ASN A 355 14.40 -20.28 -10.38
C ASN A 355 15.35 -19.71 -9.32
N GLU A 356 14.80 -19.03 -8.31
CA GLU A 356 15.61 -18.52 -7.20
C GLU A 356 16.15 -19.66 -6.36
N ILE A 357 15.33 -20.68 -6.09
CA ILE A 357 15.75 -21.89 -5.37
C ILE A 357 16.95 -22.54 -6.08
N LYS A 358 16.86 -22.77 -7.41
CA LYS A 358 17.96 -23.32 -8.20
C LYS A 358 19.22 -22.44 -8.19
N ARG A 359 19.05 -21.12 -8.11
CA ARG A 359 20.18 -20.19 -8.04
C ARG A 359 20.88 -20.30 -6.69
N VAL A 360 20.16 -20.23 -5.59
CA VAL A 360 20.73 -20.26 -4.24
C VAL A 360 21.35 -21.61 -3.90
N THR A 361 20.73 -22.72 -4.31
CA THR A 361 21.27 -24.08 -4.07
C THR A 361 22.67 -24.32 -4.65
N ARG A 362 23.05 -23.59 -5.71
CA ARG A 362 24.43 -23.67 -6.27
C ARG A 362 25.50 -23.15 -5.31
N TYR A 363 25.12 -22.28 -4.38
CA TYR A 363 26.04 -21.66 -3.43
C TYR A 363 26.00 -22.33 -2.05
N ILE A 364 25.09 -23.29 -1.83
CA ILE A 364 25.04 -24.11 -0.63
C ILE A 364 25.98 -25.31 -0.84
N SER A 365 27.28 -25.07 -0.68
CA SER A 365 28.29 -26.14 -0.73
C SER A 365 28.62 -26.63 0.67
N GLY A 366 28.71 -27.96 0.86
CA GLY A 366 29.12 -28.58 2.13
C GLY A 366 28.02 -28.77 3.18
N CYS A 367 26.79 -28.40 2.90
CA CYS A 367 25.64 -28.61 3.79
C CYS A 367 24.53 -29.41 3.11
N SER A 368 23.91 -30.33 3.82
CA SER A 368 22.65 -30.95 3.33
C SER A 368 21.49 -30.01 3.51
N TYR A 369 20.70 -29.82 2.45
CA TYR A 369 19.49 -29.01 2.47
C TYR A 369 18.28 -29.82 2.03
N LEU A 370 17.09 -29.35 2.41
CA LEU A 370 15.80 -29.93 2.04
C LEU A 370 14.95 -28.83 1.37
N ILE A 371 14.40 -29.12 0.20
CA ILE A 371 13.35 -28.28 -0.39
C ILE A 371 12.03 -28.80 0.15
N THR A 372 11.31 -27.94 0.87
CA THR A 372 10.10 -28.32 1.59
C THR A 372 9.05 -27.21 1.59
N SER A 373 7.96 -27.40 2.28
CA SER A 373 6.91 -26.37 2.48
C SER A 373 6.98 -25.81 3.90
N LYS A 374 6.36 -24.66 4.13
CA LYS A 374 6.26 -24.03 5.45
C LYS A 374 5.68 -24.94 6.55
N ASN A 375 4.90 -25.96 6.17
CA ASN A 375 4.28 -26.91 7.10
C ASN A 375 5.17 -28.12 7.45
N ASN A 376 6.28 -28.33 6.73
CA ASN A 376 7.12 -29.51 6.86
C ASN A 376 8.59 -29.17 7.15
N ILE A 377 8.83 -28.19 8.03
CA ILE A 377 10.18 -27.80 8.43
C ILE A 377 10.82 -28.89 9.27
N VAL A 378 12.07 -29.23 8.95
CA VAL A 378 12.88 -30.20 9.68
C VAL A 378 13.87 -29.44 10.54
N LEU A 379 13.86 -29.76 11.85
CA LEU A 379 14.75 -29.14 12.85
C LEU A 379 16.22 -29.45 12.58
N ASN A 380 17.10 -28.55 12.97
CA ASN A 380 18.57 -28.68 12.87
C ASN A 380 19.09 -28.98 11.45
N LYS A 381 18.36 -28.52 10.44
CA LYS A 381 18.71 -28.64 9.01
C LYS A 381 18.44 -27.34 8.27
N VAL A 382 19.00 -27.25 7.05
CA VAL A 382 18.67 -26.18 6.10
C VAL A 382 17.41 -26.58 5.35
N ASN A 383 16.37 -25.77 5.49
CA ASN A 383 15.10 -25.90 4.80
C ASN A 383 14.99 -24.76 3.79
N ILE A 384 14.68 -25.06 2.53
CA ILE A 384 14.41 -24.07 1.51
C ILE A 384 12.93 -24.15 1.18
N ILE A 385 12.23 -23.02 1.29
CA ILE A 385 10.79 -22.96 1.06
C ILE A 385 10.45 -21.90 0.01
N ASP A 386 9.44 -22.18 -0.79
CA ASP A 386 8.82 -21.20 -1.69
C ASP A 386 7.81 -20.38 -0.87
N PHE A 387 8.28 -19.29 -0.29
CA PHE A 387 7.50 -18.42 0.56
C PHE A 387 8.07 -17.00 0.55
N HIS A 388 7.18 -16.00 0.46
CA HIS A 388 7.57 -14.60 0.55
C HIS A 388 7.72 -14.18 2.01
N LEU A 389 8.87 -13.59 2.34
CA LEU A 389 9.12 -12.92 3.60
C LEU A 389 9.87 -11.63 3.33
N SER A 390 9.48 -10.55 3.99
CA SER A 390 10.05 -9.22 3.74
C SER A 390 11.49 -9.09 4.20
N SER A 391 11.86 -9.66 5.36
CA SER A 391 13.23 -9.66 5.89
C SER A 391 13.46 -10.88 6.79
N GLY A 392 14.72 -11.33 6.86
CA GLY A 392 15.11 -12.43 7.72
C GLY A 392 15.32 -12.02 9.18
N PHE A 393 15.45 -13.04 10.04
CA PHE A 393 15.68 -12.86 11.46
C PHE A 393 16.37 -14.08 12.10
N ILE A 394 16.99 -13.84 13.26
CA ILE A 394 17.46 -14.89 14.17
C ILE A 394 16.64 -14.78 15.44
N PHE A 395 15.99 -15.89 15.80
CA PHE A 395 15.19 -15.96 17.02
C PHE A 395 15.30 -17.35 17.65
N ASN A 396 15.80 -17.41 18.87
CA ASN A 396 16.15 -18.67 19.55
C ASN A 396 17.05 -19.56 18.66
N ASP A 397 16.65 -20.80 18.42
CA ASP A 397 17.37 -21.74 17.57
C ASP A 397 16.94 -21.72 16.09
N VAL A 398 16.16 -20.73 15.70
CA VAL A 398 15.65 -20.57 14.33
C VAL A 398 16.33 -19.39 13.64
N VAL A 399 16.87 -19.63 12.46
CA VAL A 399 17.45 -18.64 11.57
C VAL A 399 16.61 -18.61 10.30
N VAL A 400 15.98 -17.50 10.03
CA VAL A 400 15.20 -17.32 8.79
C VAL A 400 15.92 -16.32 7.91
N ILE A 401 16.22 -16.70 6.69
CA ILE A 401 16.91 -15.88 5.69
C ILE A 401 15.90 -15.58 4.58
N ALA A 402 15.58 -14.32 4.37
CA ALA A 402 14.66 -13.90 3.33
C ALA A 402 15.39 -13.63 2.00
N ARG A 403 14.62 -13.55 0.92
CA ARG A 403 15.11 -13.16 -0.39
C ARG A 403 15.87 -11.84 -0.36
N SER A 404 15.35 -10.85 0.37
CA SER A 404 15.94 -9.50 0.51
C SER A 404 17.32 -9.50 1.16
N ASP A 405 17.62 -10.47 1.99
CA ASP A 405 18.93 -10.59 2.66
C ASP A 405 20.00 -11.15 1.72
N LEU A 406 19.57 -11.94 0.71
CA LEU A 406 20.47 -12.59 -0.24
C LEU A 406 20.73 -11.76 -1.50
N PHE A 407 19.71 -11.03 -1.96
CA PHE A 407 19.76 -10.28 -3.21
C PHE A 407 19.53 -8.80 -2.97
N SER A 408 20.20 -7.94 -3.74
CA SER A 408 19.85 -6.52 -3.76
C SER A 408 18.42 -6.37 -4.27
N THR A 409 17.54 -5.82 -3.43
CA THR A 409 16.17 -5.49 -3.81
C THR A 409 16.13 -4.06 -4.31
N SER A 410 15.56 -3.82 -5.50
CA SER A 410 15.08 -2.50 -5.85
C SER A 410 13.92 -2.16 -4.90
N ASN A 411 13.95 -0.99 -4.28
CA ASN A 411 12.89 -0.51 -3.40
C ASN A 411 11.53 -0.71 -4.06
N LYS A 412 10.65 -1.48 -3.43
CA LYS A 412 9.25 -1.56 -3.83
C LYS A 412 8.66 -0.16 -3.61
N VAL A 413 8.38 0.55 -4.68
CA VAL A 413 7.50 1.70 -4.64
C VAL A 413 6.15 1.19 -4.14
N TYR A 414 5.57 1.86 -3.13
CA TYR A 414 4.22 1.61 -2.65
C TYR A 414 3.26 1.54 -3.85
N LYS A 415 2.77 0.36 -4.15
CA LYS A 415 1.67 0.17 -5.10
C LYS A 415 0.40 0.25 -4.28
N GLY A 416 -0.24 1.41 -4.32
CA GLY A 416 -1.59 1.55 -3.81
C GLY A 416 -2.45 0.40 -4.33
N ARG A 417 -3.22 -0.26 -3.47
CA ARG A 417 -4.13 -1.36 -3.83
C ARG A 417 -5.38 -0.88 -4.57
N TYR A 418 -5.39 0.37 -4.92
CA TYR A 418 -6.43 0.95 -5.74
C TYR A 418 -6.47 0.20 -7.06
N LYS A 419 -7.51 -0.60 -7.22
CA LYS A 419 -7.98 -1.01 -8.52
C LYS A 419 -8.78 0.15 -9.10
N SER A 420 -8.09 1.20 -9.58
CA SER A 420 -8.71 2.00 -10.61
C SER A 420 -9.08 1.04 -11.72
N GLY A 421 -10.32 1.04 -12.16
CA GLY A 421 -10.69 0.36 -13.39
C GLY A 421 -9.70 0.80 -14.45
N GLY A 422 -8.65 -0.05 -14.67
CA GLY A 422 -7.61 0.23 -15.64
C GLY A 422 -6.54 1.23 -15.23
N LYS A 423 -5.78 1.03 -14.13
CA LYS A 423 -4.36 1.29 -14.24
C LYS A 423 -3.83 0.23 -15.19
N ILE A 424 -3.76 0.60 -16.44
CA ILE A 424 -3.10 -0.10 -17.51
C ILE A 424 -1.68 -0.38 -16.99
N ASP A 425 -1.43 -1.59 -16.53
CA ASP A 425 -0.11 -2.16 -16.70
C ASP A 425 0.12 -2.04 -18.21
N ASN A 426 0.98 -1.13 -18.63
CA ASN A 426 1.15 -0.71 -20.03
C ASN A 426 1.49 -1.85 -20.99
N THR A 427 1.52 -3.07 -20.50
CA THR A 427 1.90 -4.29 -21.22
C THR A 427 0.78 -5.31 -21.40
N ILE A 428 -0.36 -5.25 -20.69
CA ILE A 428 -1.30 -6.40 -20.67
C ILE A 428 -2.65 -6.11 -21.32
N ASN A 429 -3.06 -4.86 -21.52
CA ASN A 429 -4.37 -4.52 -22.11
C ASN A 429 -4.24 -3.88 -23.50
N LEU A 430 -3.69 -4.62 -24.47
CA LEU A 430 -3.70 -4.22 -25.87
C LEU A 430 -4.99 -4.73 -26.54
N CYS A 431 -5.83 -3.79 -27.00
CA CYS A 431 -6.96 -4.11 -27.85
C CYS A 431 -6.54 -4.12 -29.32
N ILE A 432 -7.14 -5.03 -30.11
CA ILE A 432 -6.88 -5.06 -31.56
C ILE A 432 -7.27 -3.71 -32.16
N GLY A 433 -6.30 -3.05 -32.82
CA GLY A 433 -6.44 -1.70 -33.36
C GLY A 433 -5.70 -0.63 -32.57
N ASP A 434 -5.19 -0.93 -31.38
CA ASP A 434 -4.39 -0.01 -30.59
C ASP A 434 -3.07 0.34 -31.29
N PHE A 435 -2.67 1.61 -31.16
CA PHE A 435 -1.32 2.02 -31.55
C PHE A 435 -0.34 1.59 -30.48
N VAL A 436 0.73 0.92 -30.91
CA VAL A 436 1.80 0.42 -30.06
C VAL A 436 3.15 0.96 -30.53
N VAL A 437 4.06 1.18 -29.59
CA VAL A 437 5.43 1.60 -29.88
C VAL A 437 6.36 0.43 -29.59
N HIS A 438 7.03 -0.05 -30.62
CA HIS A 438 8.12 -1.00 -30.46
C HIS A 438 9.45 -0.28 -30.32
N GLU A 439 10.28 -0.72 -29.40
CA GLU A 439 11.56 -0.08 -29.09
C GLU A 439 12.45 0.16 -30.32
N GLN A 440 12.50 -0.80 -31.26
CA GLN A 440 13.37 -0.74 -32.43
C GLN A 440 12.65 -0.28 -33.70
N PHE A 441 11.35 -0.57 -33.86
CA PHE A 441 10.62 -0.39 -35.11
C PHE A 441 9.64 0.78 -35.08
N GLY A 442 9.42 1.40 -33.91
CA GLY A 442 8.54 2.56 -33.76
C GLY A 442 7.08 2.22 -33.68
N ILE A 443 6.22 3.14 -34.18
CA ILE A 443 4.77 3.08 -34.02
C ILE A 443 4.16 2.14 -35.04
N GLY A 444 3.37 1.16 -34.57
CA GLY A 444 2.56 0.24 -35.35
C GLY A 444 1.17 0.06 -34.76
N ILE A 445 0.35 -0.78 -35.38
CA ILE A 445 -1.03 -1.10 -34.95
C ILE A 445 -1.04 -2.55 -34.48
N TYR A 446 -1.48 -2.80 -33.26
CA TYR A 446 -1.67 -4.13 -32.70
C TYR A 446 -2.82 -4.88 -33.40
N LYS A 447 -2.55 -6.08 -33.87
CA LYS A 447 -3.51 -6.94 -34.61
C LYS A 447 -3.87 -8.24 -33.90
N GLY A 448 -3.49 -8.38 -32.63
CA GLY A 448 -3.79 -9.56 -31.83
C GLY A 448 -2.63 -10.54 -31.70
N LEU A 449 -2.92 -11.65 -31.06
CA LEU A 449 -2.00 -12.79 -30.92
C LEU A 449 -2.20 -13.75 -32.09
N CYS A 450 -1.13 -14.40 -32.55
CA CYS A 450 -1.19 -15.47 -33.54
C CYS A 450 -0.19 -16.57 -33.19
N THR A 451 -0.59 -17.82 -33.38
CA THR A 451 0.26 -18.97 -33.17
C THR A 451 0.92 -19.37 -34.51
N ILE A 452 2.24 -19.44 -34.54
CA ILE A 452 3.00 -19.82 -35.71
C ILE A 452 3.77 -21.10 -35.42
N THR A 453 3.64 -22.09 -36.32
CA THR A 453 4.41 -23.32 -36.27
C THR A 453 5.75 -23.10 -36.97
N ARG A 454 6.86 -23.22 -36.24
CA ARG A 454 8.23 -23.15 -36.80
C ARG A 454 9.01 -24.39 -36.35
N ASN A 455 9.52 -25.16 -37.30
CA ASN A 455 10.25 -26.40 -37.02
C ASN A 455 9.47 -27.42 -36.15
N GLY A 456 8.14 -27.52 -36.34
CA GLY A 456 7.29 -28.43 -35.58
C GLY A 456 6.91 -27.98 -34.19
N ILE A 457 7.36 -26.78 -33.76
CA ILE A 457 7.04 -26.20 -32.46
C ILE A 457 6.05 -25.05 -32.64
N LEU A 458 4.91 -25.12 -31.94
CA LEU A 458 3.90 -24.05 -31.87
C LEU A 458 4.42 -22.96 -30.91
N LYS A 459 4.47 -21.72 -31.39
CA LYS A 459 4.81 -20.55 -30.56
C LYS A 459 3.84 -19.43 -30.81
N ASP A 460 3.50 -18.69 -29.73
CA ASP A 460 2.63 -17.54 -29.78
C ASP A 460 3.41 -16.25 -30.05
N TYR A 461 2.87 -15.45 -30.96
CA TYR A 461 3.44 -14.16 -31.36
C TYR A 461 2.42 -13.06 -31.29
N ILE A 462 2.88 -11.87 -30.94
CA ILE A 462 2.14 -10.62 -31.04
C ILE A 462 2.30 -10.12 -32.47
N LYS A 463 1.17 -9.91 -33.18
CA LYS A 463 1.18 -9.33 -34.52
C LYS A 463 0.99 -7.82 -34.47
N VAL A 464 1.96 -7.08 -34.96
CA VAL A 464 1.92 -5.62 -35.11
C VAL A 464 2.04 -5.26 -36.58
N MET A 465 1.08 -4.47 -37.06
CA MET A 465 1.01 -4.01 -38.45
C MET A 465 1.64 -2.61 -38.57
N TYR A 466 2.47 -2.44 -39.60
CA TYR A 466 3.16 -1.20 -39.95
C TYR A 466 2.65 -0.62 -41.27
N ALA A 467 3.23 0.49 -41.74
CA ALA A 467 2.85 1.08 -43.03
C ALA A 467 3.10 0.07 -44.18
N ASN A 468 2.30 0.16 -45.25
CA ASN A 468 2.30 -0.73 -46.42
C ASN A 468 1.87 -2.18 -46.09
N ASP A 469 1.08 -2.39 -45.04
CA ASP A 469 0.59 -3.71 -44.56
C ASP A 469 1.71 -4.67 -44.13
N ASP A 470 2.92 -4.15 -43.89
CA ASP A 470 4.01 -4.94 -43.34
C ASP A 470 3.65 -5.40 -41.93
N SER A 471 3.92 -6.67 -41.60
CA SER A 471 3.62 -7.25 -40.29
C SER A 471 4.87 -7.69 -39.56
N LEU A 472 5.00 -7.29 -38.30
CA LEU A 472 6.05 -7.76 -37.40
C LEU A 472 5.46 -8.77 -36.41
N TYR A 473 6.11 -9.91 -36.28
CA TYR A 473 5.74 -10.96 -35.33
C TYR A 473 6.73 -10.98 -34.18
N ILE A 474 6.28 -10.66 -32.99
CA ILE A 474 7.10 -10.53 -31.77
C ILE A 474 6.73 -11.68 -30.84
N PRO A 475 7.70 -12.52 -30.43
CA PRO A 475 7.44 -13.57 -29.44
C PRO A 475 6.80 -12.99 -28.17
N VAL A 476 5.80 -13.67 -27.59
CA VAL A 476 5.10 -13.19 -26.39
C VAL A 476 6.05 -12.98 -25.21
N GLU A 477 7.16 -13.74 -25.15
CA GLU A 477 8.21 -13.58 -24.14
C GLU A 477 8.94 -12.22 -24.21
N LYS A 478 8.77 -11.47 -25.31
CA LYS A 478 9.35 -10.14 -25.52
C LYS A 478 8.32 -9.02 -25.52
N ILE A 479 7.20 -9.22 -24.86
CA ILE A 479 6.11 -8.24 -24.74
C ILE A 479 6.57 -6.92 -24.07
N ASP A 480 7.58 -6.98 -23.21
CA ASP A 480 8.24 -5.85 -22.56
C ASP A 480 8.82 -4.82 -23.53
N ARG A 481 9.07 -5.21 -24.81
CA ARG A 481 9.56 -4.30 -25.85
C ARG A 481 8.49 -3.49 -26.55
N ILE A 482 7.22 -3.69 -26.17
CA ILE A 482 6.07 -3.01 -26.75
C ILE A 482 5.39 -2.23 -25.65
N THR A 483 5.07 -0.97 -25.92
CA THR A 483 4.26 -0.12 -25.04
C THR A 483 3.07 0.43 -25.80
N LYS A 484 1.92 0.58 -25.14
CA LYS A 484 0.77 1.24 -25.74
C LYS A 484 1.11 2.71 -25.96
N PHE A 485 0.81 3.23 -27.13
CA PHE A 485 1.00 4.65 -27.42
C PHE A 485 -0.05 5.48 -26.67
N SER A 486 0.41 6.37 -25.80
CA SER A 486 -0.42 7.36 -25.12
C SER A 486 -0.06 8.75 -25.65
N GLY A 487 -0.85 9.26 -26.60
CA GLY A 487 -0.68 10.60 -27.14
C GLY A 487 -1.94 11.45 -26.92
N LYS A 488 -1.80 12.79 -27.00
CA LYS A 488 -2.96 13.69 -26.93
C LYS A 488 -3.96 13.35 -28.02
N GLU A 489 -5.23 13.23 -27.67
CA GLU A 489 -6.34 13.10 -28.62
C GLU A 489 -6.27 14.19 -29.69
N GLY A 490 -6.38 13.78 -30.97
CA GLY A 490 -6.38 14.69 -32.11
C GLY A 490 -5.07 14.78 -32.92
N SER A 491 -3.97 14.16 -32.49
CA SER A 491 -2.78 14.07 -33.34
C SER A 491 -2.95 12.98 -34.41
N ARG A 492 -2.81 13.33 -35.69
CA ARG A 492 -2.72 12.33 -36.78
C ARG A 492 -1.47 11.48 -36.57
N LEU A 493 -1.67 10.28 -36.03
CA LEU A 493 -0.60 9.32 -35.85
C LEU A 493 -0.20 8.72 -37.22
N VAL A 494 1.07 8.84 -37.54
CA VAL A 494 1.64 8.22 -38.74
C VAL A 494 2.35 6.94 -38.31
N VAL A 495 1.86 5.81 -38.79
CA VAL A 495 2.46 4.50 -38.57
C VAL A 495 3.83 4.45 -39.26
N ASN A 496 4.85 3.94 -38.59
CA ASN A 496 6.18 3.83 -39.16
C ASN A 496 6.24 2.75 -40.26
N LYS A 497 7.22 2.88 -41.15
CA LYS A 497 7.51 1.88 -42.19
C LYS A 497 8.64 0.97 -41.72
N LEU A 498 8.46 -0.36 -41.81
CA LEU A 498 9.51 -1.31 -41.52
C LEU A 498 10.69 -1.19 -42.50
N GLY A 499 11.89 -1.43 -41.99
CA GLY A 499 13.10 -1.36 -42.81
C GLY A 499 13.64 0.05 -43.11
N THR A 500 12.98 1.11 -42.61
CA THR A 500 13.47 2.49 -42.71
C THR A 500 14.25 2.92 -41.48
N THR A 501 15.17 3.89 -41.67
CA THR A 501 15.98 4.45 -40.56
C THR A 501 15.28 5.61 -39.85
N ASP A 502 14.04 5.95 -40.21
CA ASP A 502 13.36 7.16 -39.71
C ASP A 502 13.10 7.15 -38.20
N TRP A 503 12.73 6.00 -37.65
CA TRP A 503 12.59 5.85 -36.20
C TRP A 503 13.92 6.01 -35.49
N GLN A 504 15.00 5.41 -36.02
CA GLN A 504 16.33 5.54 -35.46
C GLN A 504 16.85 6.99 -35.52
N LYS A 505 16.58 7.69 -36.64
CA LYS A 505 16.89 9.12 -36.75
C LYS A 505 16.17 9.96 -35.70
N LYS A 506 14.87 9.70 -35.49
CA LYS A 506 14.09 10.38 -34.42
C LYS A 506 14.66 10.09 -33.04
N LYS A 507 14.94 8.82 -32.72
CA LYS A 507 15.59 8.43 -31.44
C LYS A 507 16.93 9.12 -31.25
N ASN A 508 17.79 9.10 -32.26
CA ASN A 508 19.11 9.71 -32.19
C ASN A 508 19.04 11.23 -32.01
N LYS A 509 18.06 11.90 -32.67
CA LYS A 509 17.82 13.33 -32.47
C LYS A 509 17.42 13.66 -31.03
N ILE A 510 16.54 12.86 -30.44
CA ILE A 510 16.13 13.02 -29.05
C ILE A 510 17.29 12.71 -28.11
N ARG A 511 18.03 11.62 -28.35
CA ARG A 511 19.21 11.24 -27.56
C ARG A 511 20.28 12.33 -27.59
N LYS A 512 20.53 12.94 -28.77
CA LYS A 512 21.46 14.07 -28.88
C LYS A 512 21.01 15.23 -28.02
N LYS A 513 19.74 15.64 -28.08
CA LYS A 513 19.20 16.70 -27.23
C LYS A 513 19.33 16.39 -25.74
N LEU A 514 19.09 15.15 -25.33
CA LEU A 514 19.26 14.73 -23.93
C LEU A 514 20.73 14.76 -23.51
N ASN A 515 21.64 14.35 -24.40
CA ASN A 515 23.09 14.43 -24.14
C ASN A 515 23.55 15.90 -24.06
N ASP A 516 23.03 16.80 -24.89
CA ASP A 516 23.33 18.22 -24.86
C ASP A 516 22.88 18.82 -23.49
N ILE A 517 21.65 18.49 -23.04
CA ILE A 517 21.14 18.92 -21.70
C ILE A 517 22.00 18.31 -20.59
N ALA A 518 22.38 17.04 -20.68
CA ALA A 518 23.24 16.40 -19.69
C ALA A 518 24.63 17.06 -19.68
N GLY A 519 25.18 17.42 -20.85
CA GLY A 519 26.43 18.16 -20.97
C GLY A 519 26.36 19.54 -20.29
N ASP A 520 25.26 20.28 -20.50
CA ASP A 520 25.05 21.58 -19.85
C ASP A 520 24.92 21.45 -18.33
N LEU A 521 24.23 20.42 -17.84
CA LEU A 521 24.13 20.14 -16.40
C LEU A 521 25.49 19.78 -15.78
N ILE A 522 26.29 18.96 -16.46
CA ILE A 522 27.64 18.63 -16.02
C ILE A 522 28.52 19.87 -15.98
N LYS A 523 28.42 20.76 -16.99
CA LYS A 523 29.14 22.01 -17.03
C LYS A 523 28.77 22.92 -15.87
N VAL A 524 27.48 23.12 -15.60
CA VAL A 524 27.00 23.93 -14.46
C VAL A 524 27.47 23.31 -13.14
N SER A 525 27.45 22.00 -12.99
CA SER A 525 27.96 21.30 -11.81
C SER A 525 29.47 21.51 -11.64
N ALA A 526 30.25 21.42 -12.72
CA ALA A 526 31.70 21.65 -12.70
C ALA A 526 32.05 23.12 -12.40
N GLU A 527 31.33 24.07 -12.99
CA GLU A 527 31.48 25.49 -12.71
C GLU A 527 31.21 25.79 -11.23
N ARG A 528 30.15 25.22 -10.67
CA ARG A 528 29.84 25.37 -9.24
C ARG A 528 30.91 24.74 -8.34
N GLU A 529 31.42 23.57 -8.69
CA GLU A 529 32.51 22.90 -7.97
C GLU A 529 33.80 23.71 -7.97
N ALA A 530 34.03 24.49 -9.02
CA ALA A 530 35.17 25.41 -9.14
C ALA A 530 34.96 26.77 -8.45
N MET A 531 33.73 27.14 -8.13
CA MET A 531 33.42 28.40 -7.45
C MET A 531 33.86 28.36 -5.98
N LYS A 532 34.34 29.49 -5.49
CA LYS A 532 34.56 29.69 -4.07
C LYS A 532 33.25 30.07 -3.38
N GLY A 533 32.84 29.26 -2.43
CA GLY A 533 31.71 29.52 -1.54
C GLY A 533 32.16 30.09 -0.21
N PHE A 534 31.22 30.47 0.62
CA PHE A 534 31.48 30.84 2.01
C PHE A 534 31.65 29.55 2.81
N SER A 535 32.79 29.45 3.54
CA SER A 535 33.02 28.35 4.48
C SER A 535 32.63 28.82 5.86
N PHE A 536 31.67 28.14 6.48
CA PHE A 536 31.33 28.40 7.88
C PHE A 536 32.44 27.86 8.79
N SER A 537 32.55 28.43 9.97
CA SER A 537 33.50 27.99 11.00
C SER A 537 33.11 26.60 11.52
N ILE A 538 34.12 25.83 11.91
CA ILE A 538 33.91 24.57 12.64
C ILE A 538 33.18 24.89 13.96
N GLU A 539 32.38 23.95 14.43
CA GLU A 539 31.62 24.06 15.68
C GLU A 539 32.51 24.46 16.85
N ASP A 540 32.09 25.51 17.58
CA ASP A 540 32.69 25.93 18.83
C ASP A 540 31.94 25.34 20.04
N GLU A 541 32.47 25.58 21.25
CA GLU A 541 31.86 25.12 22.49
C GLU A 541 30.41 25.65 22.67
N ASN A 542 30.12 26.85 22.18
CA ASN A 542 28.79 27.45 22.30
C ASN A 542 27.79 26.73 21.42
N GLN A 543 28.17 26.29 20.21
CA GLN A 543 27.34 25.50 19.34
C GLN A 543 27.03 24.12 19.95
N VAL A 544 28.03 23.47 20.53
CA VAL A 544 27.84 22.19 21.23
C VAL A 544 26.88 22.33 22.42
N ILE A 545 27.01 23.43 23.19
CA ILE A 545 26.08 23.72 24.30
C ILE A 545 24.66 23.96 23.75
N PHE A 546 24.53 24.69 22.66
CA PHE A 546 23.26 24.96 22.01
C PHE A 546 22.61 23.68 21.54
N ASP A 547 23.33 22.83 20.84
CA ASP A 547 22.85 21.55 20.32
C ASP A 547 22.43 20.61 21.48
N ASN A 548 23.20 20.54 22.58
CA ASN A 548 22.87 19.74 23.75
C ASN A 548 21.66 20.26 24.55
N ASN A 549 21.27 21.51 24.37
CA ASN A 549 20.06 22.08 24.96
C ASN A 549 18.78 21.78 24.12
N PHE A 550 18.93 21.12 22.97
CA PHE A 550 17.78 20.68 22.19
C PHE A 550 16.99 19.63 22.97
N ALA A 551 15.69 19.86 23.13
CA ALA A 551 14.84 19.08 24.04
C ALA A 551 14.50 17.66 23.55
N TYR A 552 14.90 17.32 22.33
CA TYR A 552 14.57 16.04 21.68
C TYR A 552 15.85 15.33 21.27
N SER A 553 15.83 14.00 21.26
CA SER A 553 16.91 13.17 20.71
C SER A 553 16.65 12.92 19.23
N GLU A 554 17.64 13.18 18.40
CA GLU A 554 17.59 12.92 16.98
C GLU A 554 17.63 11.43 16.68
N THR A 555 16.97 11.03 15.58
CA THR A 555 17.12 9.68 15.04
C THR A 555 18.46 9.52 14.33
N ASP A 556 18.93 8.28 14.14
CA ASP A 556 20.19 7.99 13.45
C ASP A 556 20.27 8.64 12.06
N ASP A 557 19.15 8.70 11.33
CA ASP A 557 19.10 9.28 10.00
C ASP A 557 19.09 10.82 10.05
N GLN A 558 18.46 11.41 11.05
CA GLN A 558 18.55 12.86 11.31
C GLN A 558 19.97 13.25 11.66
N LEU A 559 20.66 12.52 12.54
CA LEU A 559 22.06 12.76 12.87
C LEU A 559 22.98 12.65 11.64
N LYS A 560 22.77 11.67 10.77
CA LYS A 560 23.51 11.55 9.51
C LYS A 560 23.26 12.74 8.60
N ALA A 561 22.00 13.18 8.46
CA ALA A 561 21.64 14.34 7.66
C ALA A 561 22.27 15.62 8.21
N ILE A 562 22.15 15.88 9.52
CA ILE A 562 22.76 17.03 10.20
C ILE A 562 24.27 17.05 9.98
N ASN A 563 24.96 15.95 10.23
CA ASN A 563 26.40 15.84 10.05
C ASN A 563 26.82 16.05 8.58
N SER A 564 26.03 15.58 7.64
CA SER A 564 26.30 15.79 6.22
C SER A 564 26.12 17.26 5.82
N ILE A 565 25.10 17.94 6.33
CA ILE A 565 24.87 19.38 6.11
C ILE A 565 26.01 20.20 6.70
N LYS A 566 26.34 19.97 7.98
CA LYS A 566 27.43 20.67 8.67
C LYS A 566 28.74 20.56 7.88
N LYS A 567 29.09 19.34 7.46
CA LYS A 567 30.30 19.07 6.67
C LYS A 567 30.30 19.79 5.32
N GLU A 568 29.16 19.88 4.62
CA GLU A 568 29.07 20.65 3.38
C GLU A 568 29.12 22.17 3.60
N MET A 569 28.57 22.68 4.71
CA MET A 569 28.64 24.10 5.06
C MET A 569 30.06 24.53 5.39
N GLU A 570 30.88 23.65 5.95
CA GLU A 570 32.30 23.92 6.28
C GLU A 570 33.20 23.94 5.04
N ARG A 571 32.72 23.43 3.89
CA ARG A 571 33.50 23.43 2.65
C ARG A 571 33.53 24.82 2.01
N PRO A 572 34.66 25.26 1.44
CA PRO A 572 34.77 26.54 0.75
C PRO A 572 34.19 26.52 -0.66
N LYS A 573 33.00 25.89 -0.82
CA LYS A 573 32.31 25.71 -2.09
C LYS A 573 30.81 25.97 -1.92
N PRO A 574 30.11 26.38 -2.99
CA PRO A 574 28.65 26.46 -2.94
C PRO A 574 28.03 25.09 -2.65
N MET A 575 27.18 25.04 -1.65
CA MET A 575 26.49 23.81 -1.24
C MET A 575 25.44 23.39 -2.28
N ASP A 576 25.37 22.09 -2.57
CA ASP A 576 24.32 21.47 -3.36
C ASP A 576 24.02 20.10 -2.78
N MET A 577 22.93 20.00 -2.05
CA MET A 577 22.55 18.78 -1.35
C MET A 577 21.05 18.56 -1.44
N LEU A 578 20.66 17.32 -1.66
CA LEU A 578 19.29 16.81 -1.54
C LEU A 578 19.23 15.95 -0.29
N LEU A 579 18.34 16.28 0.64
CA LEU A 579 18.12 15.55 1.89
C LEU A 579 16.93 14.62 1.76
#